data_79587e14e7ad5b862d41276d64e4a94b
#
_entry.id   79587e14e7ad5b862d41276d64e4a94b
#
_cell.length_a   1.000
_cell.length_b   1.000
_cell.length_c   1.000
_cell.angle_alpha   90.00
_cell.angle_beta   90.00
_cell.angle_gamma   90.00
#
_symmetry.space_group_name_H-M   'P 1'
#
loop_
_entity.id
_entity.type
_entity.pdbx_description
1 polymer ?
#
loop_
_entity_poly.entity_id
_entity_poly.type
_entity_poly.pdbx_seq_one_letter_code
_entity_poly.pdbx_strand_id
1 'polypeptide(L)'
;YGVALLSRQKPIFVQKGFPTDSDDAQRRFIHARYDFNGKYIDVLNGYFPQGENRKHETKFPMKRKFYADLTDYILQLKAENRSMILMGDMNIAPLDFDIGISEDSVKRWLKNGTCSFLPEEREWYQALLATDLHDTYRALYADGQALSWFDYRSKGFDDEPKRGLRIDHILMTPDLADKL
;
A
#
# COMPACT_ATOMS: atom_id res chain seq x y z
N TYR A 1 6.13 -13.17 8.99
CA TYR A 1 5.99 -11.83 8.39
C TYR A 1 6.07 -10.77 9.47
N GLY A 2 6.48 -9.56 9.12
CA GLY A 2 6.55 -8.45 10.05
C GLY A 2 6.78 -7.13 9.35
N VAL A 3 6.43 -6.06 10.03
CA VAL A 3 6.71 -4.68 9.65
C VAL A 3 7.38 -3.95 10.80
N ALA A 4 8.14 -2.91 10.52
CA ALA A 4 8.81 -2.10 11.52
C ALA A 4 8.82 -0.62 11.11
N LEU A 5 8.84 0.26 12.11
CA LEU A 5 9.15 1.66 11.95
C LEU A 5 10.44 1.96 12.73
N LEU A 6 11.41 2.57 12.07
CA LEU A 6 12.65 3.04 12.67
C LEU A 6 12.63 4.56 12.66
N SER A 7 12.81 5.18 13.82
CA SER A 7 12.80 6.64 13.94
C SER A 7 13.79 7.13 15.00
N ARG A 8 14.29 8.35 14.82
CA ARG A 8 15.12 9.03 15.86
C ARG A 8 14.28 9.49 17.04
N GLN A 9 13.03 9.87 16.77
CA GLN A 9 12.11 10.33 17.81
C GLN A 9 11.28 9.14 18.32
N LYS A 10 11.11 9.04 19.63
CA LYS A 10 10.23 8.03 20.22
C LYS A 10 8.78 8.38 19.92
N PRO A 11 7.98 7.43 19.40
CA PRO A 11 6.55 7.67 19.21
C PRO A 11 5.83 7.81 20.55
N ILE A 12 4.80 8.65 20.58
CA ILE A 12 3.93 8.83 21.76
C ILE A 12 2.81 7.79 21.84
N PHE A 13 2.54 7.10 20.72
CA PHE A 13 1.56 6.01 20.65
C PHE A 13 2.03 4.98 19.62
N VAL A 14 1.74 3.70 19.87
CA VAL A 14 2.00 2.59 18.95
C VAL A 14 0.84 1.60 19.00
N GLN A 15 0.24 1.31 17.84
CA GLN A 15 -0.70 0.22 17.62
C GLN A 15 -0.05 -0.84 16.72
N LYS A 16 -0.05 -2.09 17.16
CA LYS A 16 0.46 -3.24 16.40
C LYS A 16 -0.73 -4.06 15.87
N GLY A 17 -0.86 -4.19 14.55
CA GLY A 17 -2.05 -4.76 13.92
C GLY A 17 -3.25 -3.80 13.99
N PHE A 18 -4.38 -4.22 13.46
CA PHE A 18 -5.64 -3.49 13.62
C PHE A 18 -6.23 -3.73 15.01
N PRO A 19 -7.02 -2.80 15.57
CA PRO A 19 -7.70 -3.03 16.86
C PRO A 19 -8.65 -4.23 16.85
N THR A 20 -9.09 -4.65 15.67
CA THR A 20 -9.98 -5.80 15.42
C THR A 20 -9.25 -7.11 15.16
N ASP A 21 -7.92 -7.09 15.12
CA ASP A 21 -7.11 -8.29 14.89
C ASP A 21 -7.21 -9.25 16.09
N SER A 22 -7.28 -10.55 15.79
CA SER A 22 -7.12 -11.62 16.79
C SER A 22 -5.65 -11.76 17.22
N ASP A 23 -5.39 -12.44 18.33
CA ASP A 23 -4.04 -12.62 18.89
C ASP A 23 -3.10 -13.39 17.94
N ASP A 24 -3.63 -14.23 17.08
CA ASP A 24 -2.92 -15.02 16.08
C ASP A 24 -2.82 -14.33 14.71
N ALA A 25 -3.31 -13.09 14.57
CA ALA A 25 -3.24 -12.33 13.32
C ALA A 25 -1.80 -12.13 12.86
N GLN A 26 -1.61 -12.09 11.54
CA GLN A 26 -0.31 -11.84 10.93
C GLN A 26 0.17 -10.41 11.27
N ARG A 27 1.44 -10.27 11.60
CA ARG A 27 2.07 -8.96 11.98
C ARG A 27 2.37 -8.12 10.74
N ARG A 28 1.33 -7.66 10.05
CA ARG A 28 1.40 -6.96 8.75
C ARG A 28 1.18 -5.46 8.82
N PHE A 29 0.80 -4.94 9.99
CA PHE A 29 0.47 -3.53 10.14
C PHE A 29 1.03 -2.97 11.45
N ILE A 30 1.56 -1.74 11.39
CA ILE A 30 1.97 -0.96 12.54
C ILE A 30 1.59 0.51 12.31
N HIS A 31 1.04 1.13 13.33
CA HIS A 31 0.75 2.54 13.40
C HIS A 31 1.53 3.17 14.56
N ALA A 32 2.25 4.24 14.30
CA ALA A 32 2.95 5.02 15.32
C ALA A 32 2.58 6.49 15.19
N ARG A 33 2.34 7.17 16.31
CA ARG A 33 2.13 8.61 16.35
C ARG A 33 3.34 9.31 16.89
N TYR A 34 3.69 10.40 16.26
CA TYR A 34 4.78 11.29 16.64
C TYR A 34 4.24 12.68 16.97
N ASP A 35 4.87 13.34 17.95
CA ASP A 35 4.59 14.72 18.30
C ASP A 35 5.75 15.62 17.83
N PHE A 36 5.45 16.53 16.93
CA PHE A 36 6.37 17.54 16.42
C PHE A 36 5.95 18.91 16.95
N ASN A 37 6.27 19.20 18.22
CA ASN A 37 5.94 20.46 18.89
C ASN A 37 4.44 20.77 18.89
N GLY A 38 3.62 19.80 19.24
CA GLY A 38 2.16 19.91 19.30
C GLY A 38 1.44 19.61 17.97
N LYS A 39 2.18 19.36 16.90
CA LYS A 39 1.63 18.81 15.65
C LYS A 39 1.80 17.28 15.64
N TYR A 40 0.69 16.57 15.68
CA TYR A 40 0.70 15.11 15.63
C TYR A 40 0.70 14.58 14.21
N ILE A 41 1.57 13.61 13.92
CA ILE A 41 1.61 12.90 12.66
C ILE A 41 1.49 11.40 12.94
N ASP A 42 0.51 10.77 12.32
CA ASP A 42 0.30 9.33 12.36
C ASP A 42 1.02 8.68 11.17
N VAL A 43 1.95 7.76 11.46
CA VAL A 43 2.68 7.00 10.44
C VAL A 43 2.21 5.56 10.49
N LEU A 44 1.61 5.12 9.39
CA LEU A 44 1.06 3.79 9.20
C LEU A 44 1.96 3.04 8.22
N ASN A 45 2.42 1.85 8.59
CA ASN A 45 3.22 1.00 7.70
C ASN A 45 2.60 -0.37 7.58
N GLY A 46 2.42 -0.84 6.34
CA GLY A 46 1.78 -2.12 6.04
C GLY A 46 2.57 -2.98 5.05
N TYR A 47 2.56 -4.30 5.31
CA TYR A 47 2.89 -5.31 4.34
C TYR A 47 1.60 -6.05 3.95
N PHE A 48 0.97 -5.57 2.90
CA PHE A 48 -0.35 -6.03 2.48
C PHE A 48 -0.28 -7.46 1.94
N PRO A 49 -1.28 -8.31 2.18
CA PRO A 49 -1.30 -9.65 1.61
C PRO A 49 -1.22 -9.62 0.09
N GLN A 50 -0.37 -10.47 -0.48
CA GLN A 50 -0.17 -10.52 -1.94
C GLN A 50 -1.40 -11.06 -2.68
N GLY A 51 -2.18 -11.98 -2.07
CA GLY A 51 -3.43 -12.51 -2.61
C GLY A 51 -3.25 -13.70 -3.54
N GLU A 52 -2.10 -13.84 -4.21
CA GLU A 52 -1.72 -14.87 -5.16
C GLU A 52 -2.61 -14.90 -6.40
N ASN A 53 -3.86 -15.31 -6.27
CA ASN A 53 -4.81 -15.43 -7.38
C ASN A 53 -6.24 -15.19 -6.89
N ARG A 54 -7.08 -14.59 -7.72
CA ARG A 54 -8.51 -14.34 -7.44
C ARG A 54 -9.27 -15.55 -6.92
N LYS A 55 -8.88 -16.77 -7.34
CA LYS A 55 -9.52 -18.02 -6.96
C LYS A 55 -8.92 -18.64 -5.69
N HIS A 56 -7.88 -18.05 -5.12
CA HIS A 56 -7.26 -18.60 -3.92
C HIS A 56 -8.18 -18.42 -2.71
N GLU A 57 -8.62 -19.52 -2.12
CA GLU A 57 -9.68 -19.57 -1.11
C GLU A 57 -9.38 -18.78 0.18
N THR A 58 -8.10 -18.59 0.52
CA THR A 58 -7.70 -17.88 1.75
C THR A 58 -6.95 -16.59 1.47
N LYS A 59 -5.93 -16.58 0.61
CA LYS A 59 -5.04 -15.43 0.42
C LYS A 59 -5.73 -14.24 -0.23
N PHE A 60 -6.61 -14.47 -1.21
CA PHE A 60 -7.34 -13.39 -1.86
C PHE A 60 -8.39 -12.75 -0.94
N PRO A 61 -9.24 -13.53 -0.21
CA PRO A 61 -10.08 -12.97 0.83
C PRO A 61 -9.32 -12.23 1.94
N MET A 62 -8.16 -12.72 2.35
CA MET A 62 -7.29 -12.01 3.32
C MET A 62 -6.82 -10.66 2.80
N LYS A 63 -6.44 -10.56 1.53
CA LYS A 63 -6.06 -9.30 0.90
C LYS A 63 -7.22 -8.31 0.90
N ARG A 64 -8.40 -8.75 0.44
CA ARG A 64 -9.62 -7.93 0.44
C ARG A 64 -9.97 -7.43 1.84
N LYS A 65 -9.92 -8.35 2.83
CA LYS A 65 -10.21 -7.99 4.23
C LYS A 65 -9.21 -6.94 4.74
N PHE A 66 -7.92 -7.11 4.48
CA PHE A 66 -6.89 -6.17 4.92
C PHE A 66 -7.14 -4.76 4.38
N TYR A 67 -7.52 -4.62 3.10
CA TYR A 67 -7.87 -3.33 2.50
C TYR A 67 -9.13 -2.73 3.15
N ALA A 68 -10.14 -3.53 3.43
CA ALA A 68 -11.36 -3.08 4.11
C ALA A 68 -11.05 -2.59 5.54
N ASP A 69 -10.36 -3.41 6.34
CA ASP A 69 -9.99 -3.07 7.72
C ASP A 69 -9.13 -1.79 7.79
N LEU A 70 -8.19 -1.64 6.84
CA LEU A 70 -7.35 -0.45 6.76
C LEU A 70 -8.17 0.79 6.38
N THR A 71 -9.07 0.68 5.41
CA THR A 71 -9.94 1.78 5.00
C THR A 71 -10.80 2.26 6.17
N ASP A 72 -11.43 1.33 6.90
CA ASP A 72 -12.22 1.65 8.08
C ASP A 72 -11.38 2.31 9.18
N TYR A 73 -10.15 1.81 9.40
CA TYR A 73 -9.24 2.37 10.38
C TYR A 73 -8.80 3.80 10.02
N ILE A 74 -8.49 4.07 8.76
CA ILE A 74 -8.15 5.41 8.27
C ILE A 74 -9.33 6.37 8.43
N LEU A 75 -10.55 5.93 8.14
CA LEU A 75 -11.75 6.76 8.32
C LEU A 75 -11.96 7.15 9.79
N GLN A 76 -11.67 6.25 10.74
CA GLN A 76 -11.70 6.57 12.17
C GLN A 76 -10.67 7.64 12.54
N LEU A 77 -9.41 7.49 12.06
CA LEU A 77 -8.36 8.49 12.31
C LEU A 77 -8.69 9.83 11.65
N LYS A 78 -9.29 9.83 10.47
CA LYS A 78 -9.72 11.03 9.76
C LYS A 78 -10.81 11.79 10.52
N ALA A 79 -11.76 11.09 11.13
CA ALA A 79 -12.79 11.73 11.95
C ALA A 79 -12.21 12.54 13.13
N GLU A 80 -10.95 12.27 13.51
CA GLU A 80 -10.20 13.00 14.52
C GLU A 80 -9.27 14.08 13.93
N ASN A 81 -9.42 14.43 12.65
CA ASN A 81 -8.58 15.41 11.92
C ASN A 81 -7.06 15.10 11.99
N ARG A 82 -6.68 13.83 11.79
CA ARG A 82 -5.30 13.39 11.86
C ARG A 82 -4.53 13.62 10.58
N SER A 83 -3.32 14.18 10.69
CA SER A 83 -2.33 14.18 9.62
C SER A 83 -1.70 12.79 9.52
N MET A 84 -1.75 12.15 8.33
CA MET A 84 -1.35 10.75 8.19
C MET A 84 -0.38 10.54 7.03
N ILE A 85 0.55 9.61 7.23
CA ILE A 85 1.39 9.00 6.21
C ILE A 85 1.13 7.49 6.24
N LEU A 86 0.59 6.94 5.17
CA LEU A 86 0.46 5.51 4.96
C LEU A 86 1.51 5.05 3.97
N MET A 87 2.34 4.07 4.34
CA MET A 87 3.40 3.55 3.49
C MET A 87 3.49 2.03 3.54
N GLY A 88 4.15 1.45 2.55
CA GLY A 88 4.50 0.03 2.54
C GLY A 88 4.28 -0.67 1.21
N ASP A 89 4.52 -1.98 1.22
CA ASP A 89 4.22 -2.87 0.10
C ASP A 89 2.71 -3.14 0.07
N MET A 90 2.02 -2.42 -0.81
CA MET A 90 0.56 -2.52 -0.96
C MET A 90 0.14 -3.65 -1.92
N ASN A 91 1.11 -4.28 -2.60
CA ASN A 91 0.89 -5.37 -3.53
C ASN A 91 -0.15 -5.07 -4.64
N ILE A 92 -0.36 -3.79 -4.98
CA ILE A 92 -1.22 -3.33 -6.09
C ILE A 92 -0.48 -2.30 -6.94
N ALA A 93 -0.50 -2.51 -8.26
CA ALA A 93 -0.15 -1.53 -9.28
C ALA A 93 -1.44 -0.83 -9.75
N PRO A 94 -1.76 0.38 -9.27
CA PRO A 94 -3.08 0.99 -9.43
C PRO A 94 -3.35 1.52 -10.84
N LEU A 95 -2.32 1.91 -11.57
CA LEU A 95 -2.44 2.47 -12.92
C LEU A 95 -1.64 1.64 -13.94
N ASP A 96 -1.92 1.83 -15.22
CA ASP A 96 -1.17 1.14 -16.28
C ASP A 96 0.30 1.59 -16.31
N PHE A 97 0.61 2.84 -15.95
CA PHE A 97 1.97 3.34 -15.76
C PHE A 97 2.76 2.64 -14.65
N ASP A 98 2.07 1.93 -13.76
CA ASP A 98 2.68 1.17 -12.66
C ASP A 98 3.03 -0.27 -13.05
N ILE A 99 2.78 -0.64 -14.31
CA ILE A 99 2.96 -1.99 -14.85
C ILE A 99 4.05 -1.98 -15.90
N GLY A 100 5.23 -2.45 -15.55
CA GLY A 100 6.41 -2.56 -16.44
C GLY A 100 6.64 -3.99 -16.96
N ILE A 101 5.59 -4.80 -17.15
CA ILE A 101 5.68 -6.12 -17.80
C ILE A 101 5.06 -6.07 -19.19
N SER A 102 5.37 -7.04 -20.06
CA SER A 102 4.86 -7.06 -21.44
C SER A 102 3.32 -7.16 -21.48
N GLU A 103 2.71 -6.58 -22.50
CA GLU A 103 1.24 -6.64 -22.73
C GLU A 103 0.70 -8.08 -22.71
N ASP A 104 1.42 -9.04 -23.27
CA ASP A 104 1.02 -10.45 -23.28
C ASP A 104 1.04 -11.03 -21.85
N SER A 105 1.99 -10.60 -21.02
CA SER A 105 2.02 -10.97 -19.61
C SER A 105 0.86 -10.33 -18.85
N VAL A 106 0.53 -9.07 -19.10
CA VAL A 106 -0.65 -8.39 -18.52
C VAL A 106 -1.93 -9.16 -18.86
N LYS A 107 -2.16 -9.44 -20.17
CA LYS A 107 -3.34 -10.19 -20.63
C LYS A 107 -3.43 -11.56 -19.95
N ARG A 108 -2.30 -12.27 -19.85
CA ARG A 108 -2.22 -13.58 -19.20
C ARG A 108 -2.53 -13.51 -17.71
N TRP A 109 -2.00 -12.52 -17.00
CA TRP A 109 -2.26 -12.36 -15.56
C TRP A 109 -3.73 -12.05 -15.30
N LEU A 110 -4.32 -11.13 -16.03
CA LEU A 110 -5.75 -10.80 -15.93
C LEU A 110 -6.64 -12.00 -16.25
N LYS A 111 -6.35 -12.76 -17.32
CA LYS A 111 -7.09 -13.98 -17.68
C LYS A 111 -7.02 -15.03 -16.59
N ASN A 112 -5.85 -15.20 -15.98
CA ASN A 112 -5.62 -16.18 -14.92
C ASN A 112 -6.12 -15.73 -13.54
N GLY A 113 -6.44 -14.46 -13.37
CA GLY A 113 -6.79 -13.88 -12.07
C GLY A 113 -5.59 -13.68 -11.15
N THR A 114 -4.37 -13.55 -11.71
CA THR A 114 -3.15 -13.30 -10.93
C THR A 114 -3.21 -11.90 -10.31
N CYS A 115 -2.96 -11.81 -9.00
CA CYS A 115 -3.02 -10.56 -8.24
C CYS A 115 -1.92 -9.57 -8.66
N SER A 116 -2.15 -8.36 -8.35
CA SER A 116 -1.43 -7.09 -8.25
C SER A 116 -2.01 -5.95 -9.09
N PHE A 117 -2.89 -6.22 -10.06
CA PHE A 117 -3.58 -5.17 -10.82
C PHE A 117 -4.94 -5.63 -11.38
N LEU A 118 -5.60 -6.55 -10.68
CA LEU A 118 -6.97 -6.92 -11.01
C LEU A 118 -7.90 -5.70 -10.85
N PRO A 119 -9.00 -5.58 -11.63
CA PRO A 119 -9.92 -4.46 -11.52
C PRO A 119 -10.38 -4.20 -10.09
N GLU A 120 -10.80 -5.24 -9.36
CA GLU A 120 -11.22 -5.12 -7.97
C GLU A 120 -10.09 -4.69 -7.01
N GLU A 121 -8.84 -5.07 -7.27
CA GLU A 121 -7.69 -4.61 -6.47
C GLU A 121 -7.48 -3.10 -6.66
N ARG A 122 -7.59 -2.63 -7.90
CA ARG A 122 -7.53 -1.19 -8.20
C ARG A 122 -8.68 -0.43 -7.55
N GLU A 123 -9.88 -1.01 -7.48
CA GLU A 123 -11.01 -0.43 -6.75
C GLU A 123 -10.70 -0.29 -5.24
N TRP A 124 -10.08 -1.29 -4.62
CA TRP A 124 -9.67 -1.19 -3.21
C TRP A 124 -8.64 -0.09 -2.97
N TYR A 125 -7.67 0.06 -3.88
CA TYR A 125 -6.71 1.15 -3.81
C TYR A 125 -7.39 2.51 -3.99
N GLN A 126 -8.32 2.63 -4.93
CA GLN A 126 -9.10 3.86 -5.11
C GLN A 126 -9.96 4.19 -3.88
N ALA A 127 -10.49 3.19 -3.19
CA ALA A 127 -11.21 3.40 -1.93
C ALA A 127 -10.30 3.99 -0.84
N LEU A 128 -9.01 3.61 -0.78
CA LEU A 128 -8.04 4.27 0.10
C LEU A 128 -7.83 5.73 -0.29
N LEU A 129 -7.65 6.03 -1.58
CA LEU A 129 -7.49 7.43 -2.03
C LEU A 129 -8.75 8.25 -1.75
N ALA A 130 -9.95 7.65 -1.85
CA ALA A 130 -11.22 8.30 -1.53
C ALA A 130 -11.34 8.70 -0.05
N THR A 131 -10.49 8.19 0.83
CA THR A 131 -10.36 8.68 2.21
C THR A 131 -9.58 9.99 2.33
N ASP A 132 -9.30 10.68 1.22
CA ASP A 132 -8.52 11.91 1.13
C ASP A 132 -7.00 11.68 1.34
N LEU A 133 -6.52 10.52 0.93
CA LEU A 133 -5.10 10.23 0.83
C LEU A 133 -4.62 10.47 -0.60
N HIS A 134 -3.44 11.06 -0.75
CA HIS A 134 -2.82 11.38 -2.03
C HIS A 134 -1.59 10.49 -2.26
N ASP A 135 -1.50 9.87 -3.44
CA ASP A 135 -0.30 9.15 -3.87
C ASP A 135 0.82 10.17 -4.13
N THR A 136 1.80 10.20 -3.25
CA THR A 136 2.88 11.19 -3.28
C THR A 136 3.76 11.08 -4.52
N TYR A 137 3.97 9.87 -5.02
CA TYR A 137 4.71 9.69 -6.26
C TYR A 137 3.96 10.28 -7.46
N ARG A 138 2.64 10.07 -7.53
CA ARG A 138 1.81 10.64 -8.61
C ARG A 138 1.64 12.16 -8.48
N ALA A 139 1.67 12.70 -7.28
CA ALA A 139 1.67 14.14 -7.07
C ALA A 139 2.94 14.81 -7.64
N LEU A 140 4.09 14.16 -7.51
CA LEU A 140 5.38 14.66 -8.00
C LEU A 140 5.65 14.29 -9.47
N TYR A 141 5.20 13.12 -9.90
CA TYR A 141 5.51 12.53 -11.20
C TYR A 141 4.25 11.91 -11.81
N ALA A 142 3.37 12.75 -12.38
CA ALA A 142 2.06 12.31 -12.90
C ALA A 142 2.17 11.11 -13.86
N ASP A 143 3.09 11.18 -14.82
CA ASP A 143 3.33 10.16 -15.85
C ASP A 143 4.59 9.31 -15.58
N GLY A 144 5.12 9.38 -14.35
CA GLY A 144 6.34 8.66 -13.99
C GLY A 144 6.15 7.14 -14.07
N GLN A 145 7.20 6.42 -14.48
CA GLN A 145 7.19 4.97 -14.68
C GLN A 145 8.21 4.25 -13.79
N ALA A 146 8.53 4.82 -12.62
CA ALA A 146 9.40 4.13 -11.68
C ALA A 146 8.70 2.90 -11.10
N LEU A 147 9.44 1.80 -11.01
CA LEU A 147 8.96 0.53 -10.49
C LEU A 147 9.64 0.27 -9.14
N SER A 148 8.97 -0.45 -8.24
CA SER A 148 9.49 -0.76 -6.91
C SER A 148 9.69 -2.26 -6.67
N TRP A 149 9.07 -3.12 -7.46
CA TRP A 149 9.22 -4.56 -7.41
C TRP A 149 9.62 -5.13 -8.76
N PHE A 150 10.52 -6.10 -8.75
CA PHE A 150 11.02 -6.79 -9.94
C PHE A 150 11.00 -8.29 -9.70
N ASP A 151 10.50 -9.07 -10.68
CA ASP A 151 10.53 -10.52 -10.55
C ASP A 151 11.98 -11.03 -10.60
N TYR A 152 12.45 -11.47 -9.45
CA TYR A 152 13.80 -12.01 -9.29
C TYR A 152 14.08 -13.22 -10.18
N ARG A 153 13.07 -14.10 -10.37
CA ARG A 153 13.24 -15.33 -11.14
C ARG A 153 13.44 -15.06 -12.63
N SER A 154 12.77 -14.05 -13.14
CA SER A 154 12.90 -13.62 -14.55
C SER A 154 13.98 -12.56 -14.76
N LYS A 155 14.72 -12.17 -13.69
CA LYS A 155 15.76 -11.13 -13.73
C LYS A 155 15.25 -9.79 -14.27
N GLY A 156 14.01 -9.45 -13.96
CA GLY A 156 13.34 -8.25 -14.49
C GLY A 156 14.06 -6.93 -14.18
N PHE A 157 14.88 -6.89 -13.13
CA PHE A 157 15.72 -5.74 -12.82
C PHE A 157 16.89 -5.54 -13.80
N ASP A 158 17.42 -6.65 -14.35
CA ASP A 158 18.57 -6.63 -15.26
C ASP A 158 18.19 -6.33 -16.72
N ASP A 159 16.87 -6.34 -17.04
CA ASP A 159 16.39 -6.05 -18.39
C ASP A 159 16.37 -4.55 -18.69
N GLU A 160 16.37 -4.22 -19.99
CA GLU A 160 16.19 -2.86 -20.47
C GLU A 160 15.12 -2.85 -21.61
N PRO A 161 13.94 -2.23 -21.40
CA PRO A 161 13.50 -1.60 -20.13
C PRO A 161 13.27 -2.61 -19.01
N LYS A 162 13.45 -2.17 -17.77
CA LYS A 162 13.24 -3.01 -16.59
C LYS A 162 11.79 -3.53 -16.52
N ARG A 163 11.63 -4.80 -16.11
CA ARG A 163 10.33 -5.45 -15.99
C ARG A 163 9.93 -5.65 -14.53
N GLY A 164 8.91 -4.92 -14.11
CA GLY A 164 8.46 -4.95 -12.73
C GLY A 164 7.11 -4.28 -12.53
N LEU A 165 6.77 -3.99 -11.30
CA LEU A 165 5.57 -3.29 -10.90
C LEU A 165 5.91 -2.19 -9.89
N ARG A 166 5.12 -1.11 -9.84
CA ARG A 166 5.13 -0.20 -8.69
C ARG A 166 4.02 -0.64 -7.74
N ILE A 167 4.40 -1.28 -6.65
CA ILE A 167 3.48 -1.83 -5.63
C ILE A 167 3.80 -1.35 -4.21
N ASP A 168 4.91 -0.65 -4.03
CA ASP A 168 5.24 0.06 -2.81
C ASP A 168 4.83 1.52 -2.96
N HIS A 169 4.06 2.03 -2.01
CA HIS A 169 3.46 3.35 -2.08
C HIS A 169 3.68 4.14 -0.80
N ILE A 170 3.65 5.46 -0.96
CA ILE A 170 3.53 6.41 0.14
C ILE A 170 2.33 7.29 -0.16
N LEU A 171 1.33 7.23 0.70
CA LEU A 171 0.12 8.04 0.62
C LEU A 171 0.11 9.01 1.80
N MET A 172 -0.34 10.25 1.58
CA MET A 172 -0.39 11.28 2.62
C MET A 172 -1.70 12.03 2.60
N THR A 173 -2.10 12.56 3.76
CA THR A 173 -3.17 13.54 3.83
C THR A 173 -2.75 14.86 3.15
N PRO A 174 -3.70 15.68 2.64
CA PRO A 174 -3.41 16.89 1.87
C PRO A 174 -2.46 17.85 2.57
N ASP A 175 -2.65 18.07 3.87
CA ASP A 175 -1.83 18.99 4.67
C ASP A 175 -0.34 18.62 4.76
N LEU A 176 -0.02 17.34 4.48
CA LEU A 176 1.35 16.86 4.35
C LEU A 176 1.79 16.80 2.89
N ALA A 177 0.92 16.38 1.98
CA ALA A 177 1.22 16.26 0.55
C ALA A 177 1.53 17.62 -0.09
N ASP A 178 0.91 18.71 0.36
CA ASP A 178 1.16 20.09 -0.10
C ASP A 178 2.57 20.61 0.25
N LYS A 179 3.36 19.83 0.97
CA LYS A 179 4.75 20.18 1.37
C LYS A 179 5.82 19.37 0.64
N LEU A 180 5.42 18.56 -0.33
CA LEU A 180 6.32 17.73 -1.15
C LEU A 180 7.15 18.56 -2.13
#